data_2adfaf8a8f68535bfdd140d6b9f666cd
#
_entry.id   2adfaf8a8f68535bfdd140d6b9f666cd
#
_cell.length_a   1.000
_cell.length_b   1.000
_cell.length_c   1.000
_cell.angle_alpha   90.00
_cell.angle_beta   90.00
_cell.angle_gamma   90.00
#
_symmetry.space_group_name_H-M   'P 1'
#
loop_
_entity.id
_entity.type
_entity.pdbx_description
1 polymer ?
#
loop_
_entity_poly.entity_id
_entity_poly.type
_entity_poly.pdbx_seq_one_letter_code
_entity_poly.pdbx_strand_id
1 'polypeptide(L)'
;MSERIRVRPEVGGLAELLLSHLDSAYNLARWLVRNDADAEDVVQEAYMRAFQYSDGFRGGDARAWLLTIVRNTSYRWLRKTRAYEPVAQFDEEIHSSSIGMSNPEQLLLQNADGRLVEKALSELPVRFREILVLRELEGLSYKEIAVVMDVPMGTVMSTLSRARDRFRHAAGDLLRTHLSSESDSLALQGRECVGAGTWE
;
A
#
# COMPACT_ATOMS: atom_id res chain seq x y z
N MET A 1 39.85 -10.18 20.34
CA MET A 1 39.53 -9.03 19.45
C MET A 1 39.35 -9.60 18.06
N SER A 2 38.09 -9.85 17.68
CA SER A 2 37.76 -10.35 16.34
C SER A 2 37.19 -9.18 15.54
N GLU A 3 38.02 -8.66 14.68
CA GLU A 3 37.69 -7.60 13.72
C GLU A 3 36.78 -8.22 12.67
N ARG A 4 35.49 -7.92 12.73
CA ARG A 4 34.55 -8.29 11.68
C ARG A 4 34.90 -7.44 10.47
N ILE A 5 35.55 -8.06 9.49
CA ILE A 5 35.78 -7.51 8.15
C ILE A 5 34.39 -7.23 7.56
N ARG A 6 34.04 -5.96 7.51
CA ARG A 6 32.84 -5.51 6.78
C ARG A 6 33.18 -5.55 5.28
N VAL A 7 32.78 -6.62 4.62
CA VAL A 7 32.84 -6.71 3.17
C VAL A 7 31.91 -5.61 2.64
N ARG A 8 32.46 -4.58 2.00
CA ARG A 8 31.69 -3.65 1.17
C ARG A 8 31.18 -4.47 -0.02
N PRO A 9 29.87 -4.57 -0.27
CA PRO A 9 29.41 -5.16 -1.50
C PRO A 9 29.94 -4.30 -2.66
N GLU A 10 30.61 -4.93 -3.62
CA GLU A 10 30.95 -4.29 -4.88
C GLU A 10 29.65 -3.72 -5.49
N VAL A 11 29.72 -2.60 -6.19
CA VAL A 11 28.54 -1.87 -6.72
C VAL A 11 27.61 -2.80 -7.53
N GLY A 12 28.16 -3.81 -8.22
CA GLY A 12 27.39 -4.85 -8.92
C GLY A 12 26.56 -5.72 -7.98
N GLY A 13 27.13 -6.17 -6.87
CA GLY A 13 26.43 -7.03 -5.92
C GLY A 13 25.30 -6.30 -5.16
N LEU A 14 25.46 -5.01 -4.88
CA LEU A 14 24.37 -4.21 -4.29
C LEU A 14 23.24 -3.98 -5.30
N ALA A 15 23.55 -3.73 -6.57
CA ALA A 15 22.55 -3.53 -7.61
C ALA A 15 21.66 -4.76 -7.78
N GLU A 16 22.25 -5.95 -7.89
CA GLU A 16 21.52 -7.21 -7.98
C GLU A 16 20.65 -7.45 -6.74
N LEU A 17 21.20 -7.19 -5.55
CA LEU A 17 20.48 -7.31 -4.29
C LEU A 17 19.28 -6.37 -4.22
N LEU A 18 19.41 -5.13 -4.65
CA LEU A 18 18.30 -4.17 -4.67
C LEU A 18 17.26 -4.54 -5.71
N LEU A 19 17.67 -4.99 -6.90
CA LEU A 19 16.75 -5.42 -7.97
C LEU A 19 15.90 -6.62 -7.54
N SER A 20 16.40 -7.51 -6.68
CA SER A 20 15.62 -8.63 -6.14
C SER A 20 14.43 -8.17 -5.25
N HIS A 21 14.40 -6.90 -4.86
CA HIS A 21 13.34 -6.29 -4.04
C HIS A 21 12.46 -5.31 -4.81
N LEU A 22 12.50 -5.35 -6.16
CA LEU A 22 11.74 -4.43 -7.02
C LEU A 22 10.23 -4.53 -6.77
N ASP A 23 9.70 -5.75 -6.66
CA ASP A 23 8.28 -5.98 -6.40
C ASP A 23 7.83 -5.37 -5.07
N SER A 24 8.63 -5.56 -4.01
CA SER A 24 8.36 -4.96 -2.71
C SER A 24 8.39 -3.42 -2.74
N ALA A 25 9.34 -2.86 -3.50
CA ALA A 25 9.45 -1.42 -3.69
C ALA A 25 8.22 -0.85 -4.42
N TYR A 26 7.82 -1.51 -5.52
CA TYR A 26 6.66 -1.12 -6.31
C TYR A 26 5.36 -1.26 -5.50
N ASN A 27 5.16 -2.39 -4.81
CA ASN A 27 3.99 -2.60 -3.97
C ASN A 27 3.85 -1.49 -2.92
N LEU A 28 4.91 -1.18 -2.18
CA LEU A 28 4.87 -0.13 -1.18
C LEU A 28 4.55 1.24 -1.81
N ALA A 29 5.22 1.61 -2.90
CA ALA A 29 4.98 2.87 -3.60
C ALA A 29 3.51 2.96 -4.07
N ARG A 30 3.00 1.93 -4.76
CA ARG A 30 1.63 1.86 -5.28
C ARG A 30 0.59 2.07 -4.18
N TRP A 31 0.75 1.41 -3.03
CA TRP A 31 -0.15 1.59 -1.90
C TRP A 31 -0.08 2.97 -1.26
N LEU A 32 1.08 3.64 -1.31
CA LEU A 32 1.25 4.97 -0.75
C LEU A 32 0.69 6.05 -1.68
N VAL A 33 1.06 6.04 -2.98
CA VAL A 33 0.68 7.10 -3.93
C VAL A 33 -0.67 6.84 -4.61
N ARG A 34 -1.14 5.56 -4.66
CA ARG A 34 -2.45 5.13 -5.18
C ARG A 34 -2.66 5.38 -6.68
N ASN A 35 -1.59 5.44 -7.43
CA ASN A 35 -1.59 5.55 -8.87
C ASN A 35 -0.41 4.75 -9.41
N ASP A 36 -0.63 3.93 -10.42
CA ASP A 36 0.39 3.01 -10.93
C ASP A 36 1.53 3.77 -11.63
N ALA A 37 1.23 4.78 -12.45
CA ALA A 37 2.23 5.60 -13.13
C ALA A 37 3.09 6.39 -12.13
N ASP A 38 2.45 6.98 -11.11
CA ASP A 38 3.17 7.70 -10.05
C ASP A 38 4.02 6.75 -9.20
N ALA A 39 3.57 5.50 -9.00
CA ALA A 39 4.34 4.49 -8.29
C ALA A 39 5.60 4.09 -9.06
N GLU A 40 5.51 3.95 -10.38
CA GLU A 40 6.67 3.70 -11.25
C GLU A 40 7.69 4.83 -11.15
N ASP A 41 7.26 6.09 -11.24
CA ASP A 41 8.12 7.27 -11.10
C ASP A 41 8.78 7.32 -9.72
N VAL A 42 8.03 7.05 -8.65
CA VAL A 42 8.55 6.99 -7.28
C VAL A 42 9.59 5.90 -7.13
N VAL A 43 9.34 4.71 -7.67
CA VAL A 43 10.28 3.58 -7.62
C VAL A 43 11.54 3.92 -8.39
N GLN A 44 11.42 4.45 -9.60
CA GLN A 44 12.57 4.88 -10.40
C GLN A 44 13.42 5.91 -9.63
N GLU A 45 12.80 6.96 -9.07
CA GLU A 45 13.51 7.96 -8.26
C GLU A 45 14.15 7.33 -7.01
N ALA A 46 13.47 6.39 -6.35
CA ALA A 46 13.99 5.70 -5.18
C ALA A 46 15.24 4.87 -5.51
N TYR A 47 15.24 4.14 -6.63
CA TYR A 47 16.40 3.39 -7.09
C TYR A 47 17.56 4.29 -7.48
N MET A 48 17.32 5.38 -8.21
CA MET A 48 18.35 6.37 -8.50
C MET A 48 19.01 6.89 -7.22
N ARG A 49 18.21 7.18 -6.19
CA ARG A 49 18.72 7.59 -4.87
C ARG A 49 19.49 6.48 -4.18
N ALA A 50 18.98 5.23 -4.21
CA ALA A 50 19.65 4.09 -3.61
C ALA A 50 21.05 3.89 -4.23
N PHE A 51 21.20 4.02 -5.55
CA PHE A 51 22.49 3.94 -6.22
C PHE A 51 23.38 5.14 -5.92
N GLN A 52 22.83 6.36 -5.92
CA GLN A 52 23.57 7.56 -5.59
C GLN A 52 24.12 7.54 -4.15
N TYR A 53 23.35 6.98 -3.22
CA TYR A 53 23.72 6.91 -1.81
C TYR A 53 24.15 5.50 -1.37
N SER A 54 24.64 4.69 -2.32
CA SER A 54 25.09 3.31 -2.06
C SER A 54 26.14 3.20 -0.97
N ASP A 55 27.02 4.20 -0.82
CA ASP A 55 27.97 4.31 0.28
C ASP A 55 27.32 4.41 1.67
N GLY A 56 26.07 4.80 1.75
CA GLY A 56 25.27 4.82 2.97
C GLY A 56 24.79 3.42 3.40
N PHE A 57 24.80 2.46 2.51
CA PHE A 57 24.48 1.07 2.85
C PHE A 57 25.67 0.42 3.54
N ARG A 58 25.60 0.29 4.86
CA ARG A 58 26.66 -0.27 5.68
C ARG A 58 26.56 -1.78 5.90
N GLY A 59 25.84 -2.48 5.04
CA GLY A 59 25.45 -3.87 5.25
C GLY A 59 24.23 -3.99 6.16
N GLY A 60 23.63 -5.18 6.20
CA GLY A 60 22.40 -5.45 6.93
C GLY A 60 21.24 -5.76 5.98
N ASP A 61 20.03 -5.44 6.39
CA ASP A 61 18.82 -5.70 5.59
C ASP A 61 18.68 -4.67 4.45
N ALA A 62 19.08 -5.09 3.24
CA ALA A 62 18.97 -4.27 2.02
C ALA A 62 17.52 -3.95 1.66
N ARG A 63 16.58 -4.87 1.95
CA ARG A 63 15.16 -4.67 1.70
C ARG A 63 14.62 -3.55 2.58
N ALA A 64 14.83 -3.60 3.89
CA ALA A 64 14.38 -2.56 4.80
C ALA A 64 15.02 -1.21 4.47
N TRP A 65 16.31 -1.19 4.10
CA TRP A 65 17.00 0.02 3.66
C TRP A 65 16.37 0.61 2.39
N LEU A 66 16.12 -0.21 1.37
CA LEU A 66 15.47 0.22 0.13
C LEU A 66 14.04 0.73 0.41
N LEU A 67 13.24 -0.01 1.17
CA LEU A 67 11.87 0.39 1.51
C LEU A 67 11.82 1.71 2.29
N THR A 68 12.84 2.01 3.10
CA THR A 68 12.97 3.33 3.73
C THR A 68 13.13 4.45 2.68
N ILE A 69 13.92 4.21 1.64
CA ILE A 69 14.12 5.18 0.55
C ILE A 69 12.81 5.35 -0.25
N VAL A 70 12.16 4.24 -0.61
CA VAL A 70 10.87 4.24 -1.33
C VAL A 70 9.82 5.01 -0.54
N ARG A 71 9.65 4.69 0.75
CA ARG A 71 8.76 5.41 1.66
C ARG A 71 9.01 6.91 1.65
N ASN A 72 10.25 7.32 1.87
CA ASN A 72 10.61 8.74 1.94
C ASN A 72 10.38 9.46 0.60
N THR A 73 10.60 8.78 -0.52
CA THR A 73 10.34 9.30 -1.86
C THR A 73 8.84 9.43 -2.09
N SER A 74 8.03 8.42 -1.73
CA SER A 74 6.56 8.47 -1.80
C SER A 74 5.98 9.63 -1.00
N TYR A 75 6.41 9.82 0.25
CA TYR A 75 5.93 10.95 1.07
C TYR A 75 6.35 12.32 0.53
N ARG A 76 7.53 12.41 -0.10
CA ARG A 76 7.95 13.64 -0.78
C ARG A 76 7.07 13.92 -1.99
N TRP A 77 6.78 12.89 -2.77
CA TRP A 77 5.88 12.97 -3.92
C TRP A 77 4.48 13.41 -3.48
N LEU A 78 3.88 12.77 -2.47
CA LEU A 78 2.58 13.13 -1.92
C LEU A 78 2.52 14.59 -1.45
N ARG A 79 3.58 15.09 -0.80
CA ARG A 79 3.64 16.51 -0.39
C ARG A 79 3.71 17.46 -1.58
N LYS A 80 4.45 17.09 -2.62
CA LYS A 80 4.57 17.91 -3.85
C LYS A 80 3.24 17.98 -4.59
N THR A 81 2.55 16.87 -4.74
CA THR A 81 1.26 16.79 -5.44
C THR A 81 0.16 17.55 -4.69
N ARG A 82 0.14 17.44 -3.36
CA ARG A 82 -0.81 18.21 -2.52
C ARG A 82 -0.56 19.71 -2.51
N ALA A 83 0.68 20.15 -2.67
CA ALA A 83 0.99 21.58 -2.80
C ALA A 83 0.43 22.20 -4.09
N TYR A 84 0.07 21.38 -5.08
CA TYR A 84 -0.61 21.78 -6.31
C TYR A 84 -2.15 21.76 -6.20
N GLU A 85 -2.73 21.05 -5.22
CA GLU A 85 -4.14 21.14 -4.91
C GLU A 85 -4.38 22.33 -3.99
N PRO A 86 -5.36 23.23 -4.28
CA PRO A 86 -5.62 24.39 -3.41
C PRO A 86 -5.97 23.91 -2.01
N VAL A 87 -5.27 24.49 -1.06
CA VAL A 87 -5.26 24.20 0.37
C VAL A 87 -6.66 23.92 0.92
N ALA A 88 -7.01 22.68 1.09
CA ALA A 88 -7.99 22.26 2.08
C ALA A 88 -7.22 21.78 3.32
N GLN A 89 -7.64 22.32 4.45
CA GLN A 89 -7.03 22.23 5.77
C GLN A 89 -6.44 20.86 6.14
N PHE A 90 -5.39 20.94 6.94
CA PHE A 90 -4.66 19.86 7.57
C PHE A 90 -5.57 19.13 8.58
N ASP A 91 -6.47 18.30 8.07
CA ASP A 91 -7.23 17.33 8.85
C ASP A 91 -6.75 15.92 8.50
N GLU A 92 -6.57 15.08 9.52
CA GLU A 92 -6.15 13.68 9.43
C GLU A 92 -7.16 12.80 8.65
N GLU A 93 -8.20 13.39 8.09
CA GLU A 93 -9.25 12.77 7.30
C GLU A 93 -9.15 13.16 5.84
N ILE A 94 -8.20 12.54 5.11
CA ILE A 94 -8.19 12.69 3.66
C ILE A 94 -9.04 11.60 3.06
N HIS A 95 -10.25 11.99 2.74
CA HIS A 95 -11.11 11.23 1.85
C HIS A 95 -10.45 11.11 0.47
N SER A 96 -10.27 9.89 0.10
CA SER A 96 -9.73 9.37 -1.10
C SER A 96 -10.54 9.78 -2.33
N SER A 97 -9.92 10.47 -3.27
CA SER A 97 -10.44 10.60 -4.62
C SER A 97 -9.74 9.61 -5.56
N SER A 98 -10.60 8.90 -6.27
CA SER A 98 -10.42 8.13 -7.50
C SER A 98 -9.32 7.09 -7.61
N ILE A 99 -9.83 5.93 -7.75
CA ILE A 99 -9.31 4.66 -8.22
C ILE A 99 -8.74 4.82 -9.63
N GLY A 100 -7.43 4.74 -9.76
CA GLY A 100 -6.76 4.47 -11.03
C GLY A 100 -6.94 3.00 -11.40
N MET A 101 -7.24 2.74 -12.64
CA MET A 101 -7.59 1.44 -13.19
C MET A 101 -6.45 0.44 -13.02
N SER A 102 -6.77 -0.71 -12.45
CA SER A 102 -5.89 -1.86 -12.28
C SER A 102 -5.46 -2.45 -13.64
N ASN A 103 -4.22 -2.92 -13.71
CA ASN A 103 -3.70 -3.70 -14.81
C ASN A 103 -4.58 -4.94 -15.08
N PRO A 104 -5.03 -5.21 -16.32
CA PRO A 104 -5.97 -6.30 -16.66
C PRO A 104 -5.47 -7.70 -16.28
N GLU A 105 -4.19 -7.96 -16.19
CA GLU A 105 -3.65 -9.25 -15.74
C GLU A 105 -3.84 -9.51 -14.24
N GLN A 106 -3.87 -8.46 -13.41
CA GLN A 106 -4.20 -8.57 -11.99
C GLN A 106 -5.70 -8.77 -11.75
N LEU A 107 -6.56 -8.38 -12.70
CA LEU A 107 -8.01 -8.54 -12.63
C LEU A 107 -8.47 -10.01 -12.69
N LEU A 108 -7.69 -10.90 -13.30
CA LEU A 108 -8.02 -12.33 -13.38
C LEU A 108 -7.79 -13.10 -12.07
N LEU A 109 -6.96 -12.58 -11.16
CA LEU A 109 -6.69 -13.16 -9.84
C LEU A 109 -7.49 -12.49 -8.71
N GLN A 110 -8.21 -11.40 -9.01
CA GLN A 110 -9.02 -10.70 -8.01
C GLN A 110 -10.39 -11.34 -7.89
N ASN A 111 -10.50 -12.33 -7.01
CA ASN A 111 -11.77 -12.73 -6.42
C ASN A 111 -12.44 -11.47 -5.82
N ALA A 112 -13.79 -11.48 -5.71
CA ALA A 112 -14.55 -10.38 -5.09
C ALA A 112 -13.95 -9.94 -3.73
N ASP A 113 -13.38 -10.88 -2.97
CA ASP A 113 -12.67 -10.65 -1.72
C ASP A 113 -11.42 -9.75 -1.87
N GLY A 114 -10.64 -9.92 -2.93
CA GLY A 114 -9.46 -9.09 -3.19
C GLY A 114 -9.80 -7.61 -3.42
N ARG A 115 -10.88 -7.35 -4.15
CA ARG A 115 -11.36 -5.97 -4.38
C ARG A 115 -11.88 -5.32 -3.10
N LEU A 116 -12.54 -6.09 -2.24
CA LEU A 116 -12.99 -5.60 -0.94
C LEU A 116 -11.81 -5.23 -0.05
N VAL A 117 -10.77 -6.07 -0.01
CA VAL A 117 -9.53 -5.79 0.73
C VAL A 117 -8.85 -4.53 0.20
N GLU A 118 -8.71 -4.41 -1.14
CA GLU A 118 -8.10 -3.23 -1.78
C GLU A 118 -8.90 -1.96 -1.45
N LYS A 119 -10.22 -2.01 -1.54
CA LYS A 119 -11.09 -0.90 -1.21
C LYS A 119 -10.99 -0.54 0.28
N ALA A 120 -11.05 -1.52 1.19
CA ALA A 120 -10.91 -1.29 2.61
C ALA A 120 -9.56 -0.65 2.97
N LEU A 121 -8.45 -1.14 2.39
CA LEU A 121 -7.13 -0.52 2.57
C LEU A 121 -7.10 0.90 2.01
N SER A 122 -7.77 1.14 0.89
CA SER A 122 -7.78 2.47 0.27
C SER A 122 -8.50 3.52 1.11
N GLU A 123 -9.46 3.14 1.94
CA GLU A 123 -10.19 4.03 2.83
C GLU A 123 -9.38 4.42 4.09
N LEU A 124 -8.28 3.71 4.37
CA LEU A 124 -7.47 4.02 5.54
C LEU A 124 -6.59 5.26 5.31
N PRO A 125 -6.36 6.07 6.35
CA PRO A 125 -5.28 7.04 6.35
C PRO A 125 -3.94 6.42 5.97
N VAL A 126 -3.11 7.14 5.20
CA VAL A 126 -1.87 6.63 4.62
C VAL A 126 -0.96 5.91 5.62
N ARG A 127 -0.85 6.43 6.85
CA ARG A 127 -0.02 5.83 7.90
C ARG A 127 -0.50 4.44 8.35
N PHE A 128 -1.81 4.22 8.42
CA PHE A 128 -2.38 2.92 8.78
C PHE A 128 -2.31 1.93 7.62
N ARG A 129 -2.52 2.41 6.41
CA ARG A 129 -2.34 1.61 5.20
C ARG A 129 -0.89 1.17 5.04
N GLU A 130 0.07 2.09 5.19
CA GLU A 130 1.50 1.83 5.15
C GLU A 130 1.92 0.69 6.06
N ILE A 131 1.57 0.76 7.34
CA ILE A 131 2.01 -0.25 8.32
C ILE A 131 1.39 -1.62 8.06
N LEU A 132 0.14 -1.68 7.56
CA LEU A 132 -0.49 -2.94 7.16
C LEU A 132 0.19 -3.53 5.93
N VAL A 133 0.50 -2.73 4.92
CA VAL A 133 1.24 -3.18 3.74
C VAL A 133 2.60 -3.75 4.14
N LEU A 134 3.38 -3.02 4.93
CA LEU A 134 4.69 -3.49 5.40
C LEU A 134 4.59 -4.79 6.21
N ARG A 135 3.55 -4.95 7.02
CA ARG A 135 3.41 -6.13 7.87
C ARG A 135 2.77 -7.31 7.16
N GLU A 136 1.61 -7.10 6.55
CA GLU A 136 0.74 -8.19 6.06
C GLU A 136 1.05 -8.58 4.61
N LEU A 137 1.45 -7.63 3.76
CA LEU A 137 1.78 -7.91 2.37
C LEU A 137 3.28 -8.16 2.19
N GLU A 138 4.12 -7.34 2.80
CA GLU A 138 5.56 -7.48 2.68
C GLU A 138 6.18 -8.39 3.76
N GLY A 139 5.46 -8.78 4.79
CA GLY A 139 5.89 -9.72 5.81
C GLY A 139 7.02 -9.23 6.71
N LEU A 140 7.27 -7.90 6.81
CA LEU A 140 8.33 -7.35 7.63
C LEU A 140 8.10 -7.63 9.12
N SER A 141 9.18 -7.88 9.84
CA SER A 141 9.17 -7.93 11.29
C SER A 141 8.93 -6.54 11.90
N TYR A 142 8.50 -6.47 13.15
CA TYR A 142 8.31 -5.19 13.86
C TYR A 142 9.60 -4.36 13.95
N LYS A 143 10.77 -5.02 14.00
CA LYS A 143 12.07 -4.34 13.99
C LYS A 143 12.35 -3.68 12.63
N GLU A 144 12.09 -4.39 11.54
CA GLU A 144 12.26 -3.87 10.18
C GLU A 144 11.28 -2.73 9.92
N ILE A 145 10.01 -2.88 10.32
CA ILE A 145 9.00 -1.82 10.21
C ILE A 145 9.43 -0.57 11.01
N ALA A 146 9.97 -0.75 12.22
CA ALA A 146 10.49 0.34 13.04
C ALA A 146 11.60 1.12 12.32
N VAL A 147 12.49 0.40 11.61
CA VAL A 147 13.54 1.01 10.78
C VAL A 147 12.95 1.73 9.58
N VAL A 148 12.06 1.08 8.81
CA VAL A 148 11.45 1.65 7.60
C VAL A 148 10.64 2.90 7.91
N MET A 149 9.86 2.88 8.99
CA MET A 149 9.00 4.00 9.38
C MET A 149 9.72 5.07 10.23
N ASP A 150 10.94 4.79 10.68
CA ASP A 150 11.71 5.64 11.59
C ASP A 150 10.93 5.98 12.88
N VAL A 151 10.43 4.93 13.55
CA VAL A 151 9.66 5.05 14.79
C VAL A 151 10.08 3.98 15.80
N PRO A 152 9.89 4.21 17.12
CA PRO A 152 10.11 3.19 18.13
C PRO A 152 9.21 1.95 17.91
N MET A 153 9.72 0.76 18.25
CA MET A 153 8.99 -0.51 18.11
C MET A 153 7.64 -0.52 18.87
N GLY A 154 7.56 0.14 20.02
CA GLY A 154 6.29 0.32 20.74
C GLY A 154 5.25 1.10 19.94
N THR A 155 5.70 2.09 19.15
CA THR A 155 4.84 2.85 18.22
C THR A 155 4.37 1.96 17.07
N VAL A 156 5.22 1.06 16.54
CA VAL A 156 4.81 0.08 15.53
C VAL A 156 3.68 -0.79 16.06
N MET A 157 3.84 -1.38 17.25
CA MET A 157 2.84 -2.25 17.86
C MET A 157 1.48 -1.53 18.04
N SER A 158 1.50 -0.34 18.62
CA SER A 158 0.27 0.43 18.88
C SER A 158 -0.39 0.92 17.60
N THR A 159 0.40 1.34 16.59
CA THR A 159 -0.12 1.77 15.29
C THR A 159 -0.71 0.61 14.53
N LEU A 160 -0.05 -0.56 14.53
CA LEU A 160 -0.54 -1.77 13.85
C LEU A 160 -1.85 -2.26 14.45
N SER A 161 -1.99 -2.23 15.78
CA SER A 161 -3.26 -2.58 16.44
C SER A 161 -4.40 -1.68 15.94
N ARG A 162 -4.21 -0.36 15.98
CA ARG A 162 -5.22 0.61 15.51
C ARG A 162 -5.50 0.46 14.01
N ALA A 163 -4.47 0.19 13.20
CA ALA A 163 -4.62 -0.01 11.77
C ALA A 163 -5.49 -1.25 11.47
N ARG A 164 -5.28 -2.36 12.19
CA ARG A 164 -6.09 -3.56 12.05
C ARG A 164 -7.54 -3.33 12.49
N ASP A 165 -7.76 -2.55 13.55
CA ASP A 165 -9.11 -2.20 14.00
C ASP A 165 -9.84 -1.37 12.96
N ARG A 166 -9.20 -0.32 12.44
CA ARG A 166 -9.77 0.51 11.36
C ARG A 166 -10.05 -0.30 10.09
N PHE A 167 -9.13 -1.18 9.71
CA PHE A 167 -9.32 -2.05 8.56
C PHE A 167 -10.54 -2.97 8.72
N ARG A 168 -10.70 -3.60 9.92
CA ARG A 168 -11.87 -4.44 10.20
C ARG A 168 -13.19 -3.66 10.09
N HIS A 169 -13.21 -2.42 10.57
CA HIS A 169 -14.39 -1.56 10.44
C HIS A 169 -14.68 -1.24 8.98
N ALA A 170 -13.69 -0.75 8.21
CA ALA A 170 -13.86 -0.44 6.79
C ALA A 170 -14.31 -1.66 5.97
N ALA A 171 -13.67 -2.81 6.17
CA ALA A 171 -14.06 -4.05 5.50
C ALA A 171 -15.48 -4.50 5.88
N GLY A 172 -15.86 -4.37 7.15
CA GLY A 172 -17.20 -4.71 7.63
C GLY A 172 -18.29 -3.81 7.03
N ASP A 173 -18.03 -2.52 6.88
CA ASP A 173 -18.96 -1.56 6.26
C ASP A 173 -19.15 -1.87 4.76
N LEU A 174 -18.05 -2.16 4.05
CA LEU A 174 -18.08 -2.55 2.65
C LEU A 174 -18.85 -3.85 2.40
N LEU A 175 -18.65 -4.86 3.25
CA LEU A 175 -19.37 -6.13 3.18
C LEU A 175 -20.87 -5.92 3.40
N ARG A 176 -21.28 -5.11 4.37
CA ARG A 176 -22.70 -4.78 4.60
C ARG A 176 -23.33 -4.10 3.39
N THR A 177 -22.61 -3.14 2.80
CA THR A 177 -23.08 -2.42 1.61
C THR A 177 -23.22 -3.36 0.40
N HIS A 178 -22.29 -4.29 0.23
CA HIS A 178 -22.33 -5.26 -0.87
C HIS A 178 -23.53 -6.22 -0.73
N LEU A 179 -23.74 -6.77 0.45
CA LEU A 179 -24.86 -7.67 0.72
C LEU A 179 -26.23 -6.99 0.57
N SER A 180 -26.33 -5.72 0.96
CA SER A 180 -27.57 -4.94 0.78
C SER A 180 -27.90 -4.73 -0.71
N SER A 181 -26.88 -4.41 -1.52
CA SER A 181 -27.08 -4.18 -2.96
C SER A 181 -27.45 -5.45 -3.72
N GLU A 182 -26.94 -6.60 -3.31
CA GLU A 182 -27.33 -7.90 -3.89
C GLU A 182 -28.76 -8.27 -3.53
N SER A 183 -29.18 -8.00 -2.28
CA SER A 183 -30.56 -8.26 -1.82
C SER A 183 -31.57 -7.41 -2.58
N ASP A 184 -31.28 -6.13 -2.82
CA ASP A 184 -32.15 -5.22 -3.57
C ASP A 184 -32.22 -5.60 -5.06
N SER A 185 -31.12 -6.06 -5.65
CA SER A 185 -31.07 -6.52 -7.03
C SER A 185 -31.93 -7.78 -7.26
N LEU A 186 -31.88 -8.74 -6.31
CA LEU A 186 -32.71 -9.94 -6.35
C LEU A 186 -34.19 -9.63 -6.15
N ALA A 187 -34.52 -8.65 -5.29
CA ALA A 187 -35.90 -8.21 -5.07
C ALA A 187 -36.53 -7.54 -6.29
N LEU A 188 -35.74 -6.83 -7.09
CA LEU A 188 -36.17 -6.20 -8.34
C LEU A 188 -36.43 -7.22 -9.45
N GLN A 189 -35.55 -8.24 -9.59
CA GLN A 189 -35.73 -9.31 -10.58
C GLN A 189 -36.93 -10.20 -10.28
N GLY A 190 -37.27 -10.39 -8.98
CA GLY A 190 -38.48 -11.14 -8.59
C GLY A 190 -39.80 -10.45 -8.88
N ARG A 191 -39.81 -9.12 -9.12
CA ARG A 191 -41.03 -8.36 -9.44
C ARG A 191 -41.35 -8.34 -10.93
N GLU A 192 -40.43 -8.54 -11.83
CA GLU A 192 -40.66 -8.57 -13.27
C GLU A 192 -41.28 -9.89 -13.75
N CYS A 193 -41.17 -10.98 -12.98
CA CYS A 193 -41.74 -12.29 -13.36
C CYS A 193 -43.21 -12.47 -13.02
N VAL A 194 -43.88 -11.56 -12.31
CA VAL A 194 -45.28 -11.71 -11.89
C VAL A 194 -46.29 -10.95 -12.78
N GLY A 195 -45.81 -10.18 -13.77
CA GLY A 195 -46.62 -9.30 -14.59
C GLY A 195 -47.14 -9.85 -15.95
N ALA A 196 -46.91 -11.11 -16.30
CA ALA A 196 -47.30 -11.67 -17.60
C ALA A 196 -48.17 -12.93 -17.47
N GLY A 197 -49.39 -12.76 -17.00
CA GLY A 197 -50.31 -13.88 -16.88
C GLY A 197 -51.78 -13.44 -16.80
N THR A 198 -52.25 -12.69 -17.79
CA THR A 198 -53.70 -12.56 -18.08
C THR A 198 -53.95 -13.21 -19.41
N TRP A 199 -54.54 -14.41 -19.36
CA TRP A 199 -55.14 -15.08 -20.51
C TRP A 199 -56.62 -14.75 -20.51
N GLU A 200 -57.12 -14.09 -21.54
CA GLU A 200 -58.47 -14.18 -22.01
C GLU A 200 -58.61 -15.31 -23.02
#